data_4cbfa16fc5eb8e0620f7ca0e831b8da7
#
_entry.id   4cbfa16fc5eb8e0620f7ca0e831b8da7
#
_cell.length_a   1.000
_cell.length_b   1.000
_cell.length_c   1.000
_cell.angle_alpha   90.00
_cell.angle_beta   90.00
_cell.angle_gamma   90.00
#
_symmetry.space_group_name_H-M   'P 1'
#
loop_
_entity.id
_entity.type
_entity.pdbx_description
1 polymer ?
#
loop_
_entity_poly.entity_id
_entity_poly.type
_entity_poly.pdbx_seq_one_letter_code
_entity_poly.pdbx_strand_id
1 'polypeptide(L)'
;MFKKLVTSLLAVLLISGGSVMAASKKDSKGWDKVFPKSEKVDVKKVSFKNRFGIELVGDLYTPKTYKKGDKLAAIAVSGPFGAVKEQSSGLYAQIMAERGFITLAFDPSYTGESKGEPRYVASPDINTEDFQAAVDFLSVQDNVDPNKIDIIGICGWGGHALNTASIDTRIKATVTSTMYNMSRVNHKGYFDQMTEDELYALKQELNAQRIKDFKSGKYELAGGVVDPLPADAPQFVKDYYAYYKTPRGYHKRSLNSNTGWNKTSALSFINTPELTFTKEIRSAVLMIHGEKAHSCYFSKDAYIDMVQGEGSKYKDNKEIMIIPGASHVDLYDNVDVIPFDKIEQFFKTYLK
;
A
#
# COMPACT_ATOMS: atom_id res chain seq x y z
N MET A 1 20.21 18.46 -15.56
CA MET A 1 19.52 17.40 -16.28
C MET A 1 18.81 16.42 -15.35
N PHE A 2 19.42 16.03 -14.24
CA PHE A 2 18.79 15.15 -13.21
C PHE A 2 17.51 15.71 -12.54
N LYS A 3 17.40 17.02 -12.36
CA LYS A 3 16.24 17.67 -11.70
C LYS A 3 14.92 17.53 -12.44
N LYS A 4 14.93 17.41 -13.78
CA LYS A 4 13.69 17.33 -14.57
C LYS A 4 13.05 15.94 -14.60
N LEU A 5 13.80 14.87 -14.34
CA LEU A 5 13.28 13.50 -14.38
C LEU A 5 12.54 13.08 -13.10
N VAL A 6 12.90 13.67 -11.97
CA VAL A 6 12.35 13.32 -10.66
C VAL A 6 10.98 13.98 -10.42
N THR A 7 10.78 15.18 -10.98
CA THR A 7 9.49 15.88 -10.91
C THR A 7 8.42 15.25 -11.81
N SER A 8 8.81 14.49 -12.84
CA SER A 8 7.89 13.96 -13.84
C SER A 8 7.27 12.58 -13.51
N LEU A 9 7.63 11.94 -12.40
CA LEU A 9 6.97 10.68 -11.99
C LEU A 9 5.56 10.89 -11.40
N LEU A 10 5.20 12.13 -11.13
CA LEU A 10 3.83 12.53 -10.74
C LEU A 10 3.18 13.46 -11.78
N ALA A 11 3.95 13.98 -12.72
CA ALA A 11 3.47 14.90 -13.76
C ALA A 11 3.98 14.48 -15.14
N VAL A 12 3.08 13.94 -15.93
CA VAL A 12 2.94 14.02 -17.39
C VAL A 12 4.15 13.72 -18.28
N LEU A 13 4.05 12.61 -19.01
CA LEU A 13 4.50 12.55 -20.39
C LEU A 13 3.34 12.01 -21.24
N LEU A 14 2.70 12.90 -21.97
CA LEU A 14 1.81 12.58 -23.08
C LEU A 14 2.65 12.00 -24.22
N ILE A 15 2.60 10.68 -24.40
CA ILE A 15 2.89 10.06 -25.70
C ILE A 15 1.88 8.96 -25.89
N SER A 16 1.03 9.13 -26.90
CA SER A 16 0.17 8.11 -27.46
C SER A 16 1.03 6.97 -28.03
N GLY A 17 0.98 5.80 -27.45
CA GLY A 17 1.70 4.63 -27.93
C GLY A 17 0.90 3.35 -27.68
N GLY A 18 0.68 2.59 -28.74
CA GLY A 18 -0.16 1.41 -28.79
C GLY A 18 0.20 0.33 -27.78
N SER A 19 -0.82 -0.34 -27.30
CA SER A 19 -0.77 -1.45 -26.37
C SER A 19 -0.04 -2.66 -26.97
N VAL A 20 1.10 -3.02 -26.41
CA VAL A 20 1.68 -4.36 -26.58
C VAL A 20 1.19 -5.21 -25.41
N MET A 21 0.26 -6.12 -25.70
CA MET A 21 -0.19 -7.11 -24.73
C MET A 21 0.95 -8.09 -24.42
N ALA A 22 1.48 -8.03 -23.20
CA ALA A 22 2.32 -9.11 -22.68
C ALA A 22 1.45 -10.32 -22.33
N ALA A 23 1.75 -11.48 -22.92
CA ALA A 23 1.04 -12.72 -22.68
C ALA A 23 1.24 -13.21 -21.25
N SER A 24 0.18 -13.26 -20.45
CA SER A 24 0.16 -13.89 -19.14
C SER A 24 0.32 -15.41 -19.25
N LYS A 25 1.05 -16.03 -18.33
CA LYS A 25 1.10 -17.49 -18.17
C LYS A 25 -0.33 -18.02 -17.95
N LYS A 26 -0.66 -19.14 -18.61
CA LYS A 26 -1.95 -19.82 -18.53
C LYS A 26 -2.41 -20.03 -17.10
N ASP A 27 -3.58 -19.49 -16.81
CA ASP A 27 -4.32 -19.64 -15.56
C ASP A 27 -4.56 -21.10 -15.18
N SER A 28 -4.24 -21.46 -13.95
CA SER A 28 -5.02 -22.46 -13.23
C SER A 28 -6.45 -21.91 -13.15
N LYS A 29 -7.45 -22.62 -13.70
CA LYS A 29 -8.85 -22.15 -13.82
C LYS A 29 -9.27 -21.27 -12.62
N GLY A 30 -9.38 -19.95 -12.84
CA GLY A 30 -9.94 -19.01 -11.87
C GLY A 30 -8.98 -18.33 -10.90
N TRP A 31 -7.66 -18.59 -10.94
CA TRP A 31 -6.67 -17.90 -10.11
C TRP A 31 -6.07 -16.71 -10.88
N ASP A 32 -6.50 -15.50 -10.55
CA ASP A 32 -6.11 -14.27 -11.24
C ASP A 32 -5.00 -13.47 -10.52
N LYS A 33 -4.33 -14.09 -9.55
CA LYS A 33 -3.27 -13.45 -8.77
C LYS A 33 -1.90 -13.67 -9.39
N VAL A 34 -0.98 -12.74 -9.14
CA VAL A 34 0.39 -12.79 -9.70
C VAL A 34 1.34 -13.72 -8.94
N PHE A 35 0.86 -14.34 -7.87
CA PHE A 35 1.60 -15.32 -7.06
C PHE A 35 0.93 -16.70 -7.09
N PRO A 36 1.67 -17.79 -6.80
CA PRO A 36 1.12 -19.14 -6.79
C PRO A 36 0.03 -19.32 -5.74
N LYS A 37 -1.00 -20.10 -6.06
CA LYS A 37 -2.02 -20.49 -5.11
C LYS A 37 -1.46 -21.48 -4.09
N SER A 38 -1.73 -21.22 -2.81
CA SER A 38 -1.39 -22.14 -1.73
C SER A 38 -2.47 -23.21 -1.54
N GLU A 39 -2.04 -24.44 -1.33
CA GLU A 39 -2.94 -25.55 -0.93
C GLU A 39 -3.24 -25.56 0.58
N LYS A 40 -2.59 -24.69 1.38
CA LYS A 40 -2.74 -24.65 2.84
C LYS A 40 -3.83 -23.69 3.31
N VAL A 41 -4.41 -22.90 2.41
CA VAL A 41 -5.41 -21.89 2.73
C VAL A 41 -6.61 -21.97 1.83
N ASP A 42 -7.78 -21.61 2.36
CA ASP A 42 -8.99 -21.34 1.60
C ASP A 42 -9.12 -19.84 1.37
N VAL A 43 -9.58 -19.46 0.19
CA VAL A 43 -9.73 -18.04 -0.20
C VAL A 43 -11.17 -17.79 -0.61
N LYS A 44 -11.79 -16.78 0.01
CA LYS A 44 -13.14 -16.35 -0.29
C LYS A 44 -13.18 -14.87 -0.61
N LYS A 45 -13.75 -14.50 -1.75
CA LYS A 45 -14.04 -13.10 -2.06
C LYS A 45 -15.14 -12.58 -1.13
N VAL A 46 -14.92 -11.41 -0.55
CA VAL A 46 -15.83 -10.73 0.38
C VAL A 46 -16.00 -9.27 0.00
N SER A 47 -17.09 -8.66 0.46
CA SER A 47 -17.29 -7.21 0.35
C SER A 47 -17.79 -6.65 1.69
N PHE A 48 -17.42 -5.41 1.96
CA PHE A 48 -17.82 -4.66 3.15
C PHE A 48 -17.83 -3.15 2.81
N LYS A 49 -18.42 -2.34 3.66
CA LYS A 49 -18.51 -0.90 3.41
C LYS A 49 -17.67 -0.13 4.42
N ASN A 50 -17.00 0.92 3.95
CA ASN A 50 -16.43 1.91 4.85
C ASN A 50 -17.51 2.90 5.34
N ARG A 51 -17.15 3.78 6.30
CA ARG A 51 -18.11 4.76 6.87
C ARG A 51 -18.65 5.78 5.86
N PHE A 52 -17.99 5.93 4.69
CA PHE A 52 -18.47 6.76 3.59
C PHE A 52 -19.46 6.02 2.68
N GLY A 53 -19.79 4.76 3.00
CA GLY A 53 -20.71 3.93 2.22
C GLY A 53 -20.10 3.31 0.96
N ILE A 54 -18.78 3.45 0.76
CA ILE A 54 -18.08 2.87 -0.38
C ILE A 54 -17.91 1.37 -0.12
N GLU A 55 -18.33 0.54 -1.07
CA GLU A 55 -18.13 -0.91 -1.02
C GLU A 55 -16.68 -1.27 -1.39
N LEU A 56 -16.01 -1.90 -0.45
CA LEU A 56 -14.68 -2.47 -0.62
C LEU A 56 -14.79 -3.96 -0.92
N VAL A 57 -13.89 -4.45 -1.77
CA VAL A 57 -13.80 -5.87 -2.13
C VAL A 57 -12.46 -6.42 -1.68
N GLY A 58 -12.49 -7.55 -0.98
CA GLY A 58 -11.32 -8.23 -0.47
C GLY A 58 -11.33 -9.72 -0.73
N ASP A 59 -10.16 -10.33 -0.53
CA ASP A 59 -9.97 -11.77 -0.46
C ASP A 59 -9.66 -12.15 0.98
N LEU A 60 -10.56 -12.90 1.60
CA LEU A 60 -10.42 -13.43 2.96
C LEU A 60 -9.75 -14.81 2.87
N TYR A 61 -8.58 -14.94 3.48
CA TYR A 61 -7.79 -16.16 3.54
C TYR A 61 -7.99 -16.83 4.91
N THR A 62 -8.35 -18.09 4.91
CA THR A 62 -8.53 -18.90 6.11
C THR A 62 -7.58 -20.09 6.08
N PRO A 63 -6.77 -20.32 7.13
CA PRO A 63 -5.91 -21.50 7.17
C PRO A 63 -6.73 -22.79 7.18
N LYS A 64 -6.35 -23.80 6.39
CA LYS A 64 -7.05 -25.11 6.40
C LYS A 64 -6.90 -25.87 7.72
N THR A 65 -6.03 -25.42 8.59
CA THR A 65 -5.90 -25.92 9.97
C THR A 65 -6.98 -25.38 10.90
N TYR A 66 -7.74 -24.37 10.49
CA TYR A 66 -8.88 -23.83 11.23
C TYR A 66 -9.91 -24.91 11.56
N LYS A 67 -10.34 -24.97 12.79
CA LYS A 67 -11.44 -25.84 13.24
C LYS A 67 -12.66 -25.00 13.60
N LYS A 68 -13.84 -25.49 13.25
CA LYS A 68 -15.10 -24.81 13.58
C LYS A 68 -15.18 -24.52 15.09
N GLY A 69 -15.34 -23.25 15.44
CA GLY A 69 -15.38 -22.78 16.82
C GLY A 69 -14.10 -22.12 17.31
N ASP A 70 -12.97 -22.27 16.59
CA ASP A 70 -11.75 -21.53 16.91
C ASP A 70 -11.97 -20.03 16.70
N LYS A 71 -11.29 -19.22 17.50
CA LYS A 71 -11.19 -17.77 17.35
C LYS A 71 -9.73 -17.42 17.09
N LEU A 72 -9.39 -17.12 15.83
CA LEU A 72 -8.04 -16.84 15.42
C LEU A 72 -7.75 -15.33 15.44
N ALA A 73 -6.49 -14.98 15.57
CA ALA A 73 -6.03 -13.62 15.31
C ALA A 73 -6.19 -13.27 13.82
N ALA A 74 -6.44 -12.00 13.52
CA ALA A 74 -6.68 -11.57 12.16
C ALA A 74 -5.76 -10.41 11.73
N ILE A 75 -5.47 -10.34 10.41
CA ILE A 75 -4.61 -9.32 9.82
C ILE A 75 -5.28 -8.73 8.57
N ALA A 76 -5.50 -7.41 8.55
CA ALA A 76 -5.85 -6.72 7.32
C ALA A 76 -4.57 -6.27 6.58
N VAL A 77 -4.53 -6.47 5.26
CA VAL A 77 -3.36 -6.22 4.43
C VAL A 77 -3.73 -5.37 3.22
N SER A 78 -3.02 -4.29 2.97
CA SER A 78 -3.20 -3.52 1.74
C SER A 78 -1.89 -2.92 1.20
N GLY A 79 -1.91 -2.54 -0.07
CA GLY A 79 -0.77 -1.99 -0.79
C GLY A 79 -0.13 -2.97 -1.79
N PRO A 80 0.86 -2.51 -2.52
CA PRO A 80 1.38 -1.13 -2.64
C PRO A 80 0.36 -0.10 -3.12
N PHE A 81 0.68 1.19 -2.98
CA PHE A 81 -0.12 2.27 -3.54
C PHE A 81 -0.20 2.15 -5.07
N GLY A 82 -1.40 2.05 -5.61
CA GLY A 82 -1.63 1.79 -7.05
C GLY A 82 -1.59 0.32 -7.46
N ALA A 83 -1.39 -0.60 -6.52
CA ALA A 83 -1.56 -2.04 -6.72
C ALA A 83 -3.00 -2.49 -6.40
N VAL A 84 -3.26 -3.76 -6.60
CA VAL A 84 -4.51 -4.44 -6.24
C VAL A 84 -4.24 -5.67 -5.38
N LYS A 85 -5.26 -6.17 -4.70
CA LYS A 85 -5.18 -7.32 -3.79
C LYS A 85 -4.65 -8.62 -4.43
N GLU A 86 -4.65 -8.69 -5.76
CA GLU A 86 -4.09 -9.81 -6.52
C GLU A 86 -2.56 -9.76 -6.65
N GLN A 87 -1.93 -8.72 -6.13
CA GLN A 87 -0.47 -8.50 -6.15
C GLN A 87 0.14 -8.71 -4.75
N SER A 88 1.06 -7.86 -4.33
CA SER A 88 1.84 -8.00 -3.10
C SER A 88 0.99 -8.21 -1.84
N SER A 89 -0.08 -7.44 -1.63
CA SER A 89 -0.93 -7.58 -0.43
C SER A 89 -1.58 -8.97 -0.33
N GLY A 90 -2.00 -9.54 -1.45
CA GLY A 90 -2.52 -10.91 -1.47
C GLY A 90 -1.46 -11.96 -1.15
N LEU A 91 -0.22 -11.78 -1.62
CA LEU A 91 0.90 -12.66 -1.27
C LEU A 91 1.16 -12.64 0.24
N TYR A 92 1.28 -11.44 0.84
CA TYR A 92 1.44 -11.31 2.29
C TYR A 92 0.29 -11.94 3.05
N ALA A 93 -0.94 -11.69 2.64
CA ALA A 93 -2.13 -12.27 3.26
C ALA A 93 -2.12 -13.81 3.18
N GLN A 94 -1.81 -14.38 2.01
CA GLN A 94 -1.71 -15.84 1.84
C GLN A 94 -0.66 -16.45 2.78
N ILE A 95 0.56 -15.90 2.80
CA ILE A 95 1.65 -16.44 3.62
C ILE A 95 1.34 -16.32 5.11
N MET A 96 0.76 -15.21 5.56
CA MET A 96 0.37 -15.07 6.96
C MET A 96 -0.80 -15.99 7.33
N ALA A 97 -1.72 -16.28 6.40
CA ALA A 97 -2.75 -17.29 6.63
C ALA A 97 -2.16 -18.71 6.73
N GLU A 98 -1.16 -19.06 5.95
CA GLU A 98 -0.42 -20.34 6.10
C GLU A 98 0.19 -20.50 7.50
N ARG A 99 0.47 -19.39 8.19
CA ARG A 99 1.04 -19.31 9.54
C ARG A 99 -0.01 -19.26 10.65
N GLY A 100 -1.30 -19.42 10.30
CA GLY A 100 -2.38 -19.60 11.26
C GLY A 100 -3.23 -18.36 11.57
N PHE A 101 -3.08 -17.27 10.81
CA PHE A 101 -3.93 -16.09 10.95
C PHE A 101 -5.13 -16.12 9.99
N ILE A 102 -6.24 -15.50 10.34
CA ILE A 102 -7.24 -15.08 9.36
C ILE A 102 -6.71 -13.81 8.70
N THR A 103 -6.64 -13.75 7.38
CA THR A 103 -6.11 -12.55 6.72
C THR A 103 -7.04 -12.04 5.64
N LEU A 104 -7.06 -10.72 5.47
CA LEU A 104 -7.88 -10.02 4.49
C LEU A 104 -6.99 -9.12 3.64
N ALA A 105 -6.79 -9.46 2.36
CA ALA A 105 -6.24 -8.52 1.38
C ALA A 105 -7.39 -7.82 0.68
N PHE A 106 -7.38 -6.49 0.60
CA PHE A 106 -8.48 -5.72 0.01
C PHE A 106 -7.99 -4.66 -0.98
N ASP A 107 -8.85 -4.38 -1.97
CA ASP A 107 -8.69 -3.23 -2.85
C ASP A 107 -9.19 -1.98 -2.13
N PRO A 108 -8.45 -0.86 -2.19
CA PRO A 108 -8.91 0.40 -1.60
C PRO A 108 -10.11 0.99 -2.34
N SER A 109 -10.78 1.93 -1.71
CA SER A 109 -11.82 2.74 -2.35
C SER A 109 -11.37 3.25 -3.72
N TYR A 110 -12.26 3.28 -4.68
CA TYR A 110 -12.07 3.74 -6.06
C TYR A 110 -11.16 2.90 -6.94
N THR A 111 -10.58 1.79 -6.46
CA THR A 111 -9.59 1.00 -7.21
C THR A 111 -9.96 -0.48 -7.26
N GLY A 112 -9.33 -1.23 -8.18
CA GLY A 112 -9.54 -2.66 -8.30
C GLY A 112 -11.00 -3.04 -8.51
N GLU A 113 -11.51 -3.95 -7.69
CA GLU A 113 -12.90 -4.38 -7.67
C GLU A 113 -13.76 -3.56 -6.68
N SER A 114 -13.14 -2.77 -5.80
CA SER A 114 -13.85 -1.85 -4.89
C SER A 114 -14.56 -0.75 -5.66
N LYS A 115 -15.61 -0.19 -5.06
CA LYS A 115 -16.46 0.84 -5.67
C LYS A 115 -15.95 2.25 -5.36
N GLY A 116 -16.74 3.22 -5.70
CA GLY A 116 -16.50 4.66 -5.57
C GLY A 116 -16.36 5.34 -6.91
N GLU A 117 -16.94 6.54 -7.00
CA GLU A 117 -16.89 7.39 -8.19
C GLU A 117 -16.47 8.82 -7.79
N PRO A 118 -15.69 9.51 -8.62
CA PRO A 118 -15.07 8.99 -9.85
C PRO A 118 -14.02 7.91 -9.54
N ARG A 119 -13.76 7.02 -10.51
CA ARG A 119 -12.76 5.96 -10.34
C ARG A 119 -11.35 6.54 -10.17
N TYR A 120 -10.49 5.74 -9.52
CA TYR A 120 -9.05 6.00 -9.40
C TYR A 120 -8.68 7.24 -8.59
N VAL A 121 -9.55 7.64 -7.67
CA VAL A 121 -9.25 8.68 -6.67
C VAL A 121 -8.40 8.08 -5.56
N ALA A 122 -7.49 8.87 -5.02
CA ALA A 122 -6.77 8.57 -3.79
C ALA A 122 -6.87 9.76 -2.82
N SER A 123 -7.02 9.45 -1.54
CA SER A 123 -7.11 10.44 -0.48
C SER A 123 -6.57 9.88 0.83
N PRO A 124 -5.71 10.58 1.56
CA PRO A 124 -5.18 10.11 2.85
C PRO A 124 -6.28 9.74 3.85
N ASP A 125 -7.35 10.53 3.95
CA ASP A 125 -8.45 10.29 4.87
C ASP A 125 -9.24 9.04 4.50
N ILE A 126 -9.66 8.92 3.23
CA ILE A 126 -10.46 7.77 2.77
C ILE A 126 -9.63 6.49 2.83
N ASN A 127 -8.36 6.53 2.44
CA ASN A 127 -7.52 5.33 2.46
C ASN A 127 -7.14 4.89 3.89
N THR A 128 -7.01 5.83 4.84
CA THR A 128 -6.90 5.51 6.27
C THR A 128 -8.17 4.83 6.78
N GLU A 129 -9.34 5.36 6.41
CA GLU A 129 -10.63 4.77 6.73
C GLU A 129 -10.84 3.37 6.14
N ASP A 130 -10.32 3.09 4.94
CA ASP A 130 -10.43 1.76 4.33
C ASP A 130 -9.78 0.68 5.19
N PHE A 131 -8.68 0.98 5.91
CA PHE A 131 -8.12 0.06 6.90
C PHE A 131 -9.03 -0.10 8.12
N GLN A 132 -9.63 0.99 8.64
CA GLN A 132 -10.57 0.89 9.76
C GLN A 132 -11.79 0.03 9.39
N ALA A 133 -12.32 0.19 8.18
CA ALA A 133 -13.41 -0.63 7.66
C ALA A 133 -13.02 -2.12 7.53
N ALA A 134 -11.77 -2.40 7.17
CA ALA A 134 -11.26 -3.78 7.16
C ALA A 134 -11.17 -4.36 8.58
N VAL A 135 -10.80 -3.55 9.58
CA VAL A 135 -10.83 -3.93 11.00
C VAL A 135 -12.27 -4.15 11.47
N ASP A 136 -13.22 -3.29 11.10
CA ASP A 136 -14.65 -3.47 11.39
C ASP A 136 -15.15 -4.81 10.86
N PHE A 137 -14.87 -5.09 9.57
CA PHE A 137 -15.25 -6.34 8.93
C PHE A 137 -14.68 -7.57 9.65
N LEU A 138 -13.37 -7.55 9.97
CA LEU A 138 -12.73 -8.66 10.66
C LEU A 138 -13.29 -8.86 12.09
N SER A 139 -13.59 -7.77 12.79
CA SER A 139 -14.06 -7.80 14.18
C SER A 139 -15.40 -8.55 14.35
N VAL A 140 -16.20 -8.67 13.30
CA VAL A 140 -17.51 -9.32 13.33
C VAL A 140 -17.52 -10.72 12.70
N GLN A 141 -16.36 -11.23 12.27
CA GLN A 141 -16.29 -12.59 11.72
C GLN A 141 -16.35 -13.64 12.82
N ASP A 142 -17.13 -14.70 12.60
CA ASP A 142 -17.31 -15.77 13.59
C ASP A 142 -16.02 -16.52 13.96
N ASN A 143 -15.03 -16.52 13.09
CA ASN A 143 -13.74 -17.21 13.27
C ASN A 143 -12.61 -16.29 13.72
N VAL A 144 -12.87 -15.03 14.02
CA VAL A 144 -11.89 -14.03 14.47
C VAL A 144 -12.05 -13.71 15.95
N ASP A 145 -10.95 -13.59 16.67
CA ASP A 145 -10.92 -12.96 18.00
C ASP A 145 -10.86 -11.43 17.80
N PRO A 146 -11.94 -10.69 18.12
CA PRO A 146 -11.97 -9.24 17.88
C PRO A 146 -10.96 -8.45 18.74
N ASN A 147 -10.35 -9.07 19.74
CA ASN A 147 -9.29 -8.49 20.55
C ASN A 147 -7.87 -8.75 19.97
N LYS A 148 -7.77 -9.48 18.84
CA LYS A 148 -6.50 -9.89 18.24
C LYS A 148 -6.48 -9.53 16.75
N ILE A 149 -6.54 -8.23 16.45
CA ILE A 149 -6.53 -7.71 15.08
C ILE A 149 -5.30 -6.84 14.87
N ASP A 150 -4.60 -7.14 13.78
CA ASP A 150 -3.39 -6.48 13.32
C ASP A 150 -3.55 -5.97 11.89
N ILE A 151 -2.61 -5.13 11.44
CA ILE A 151 -2.57 -4.65 10.07
C ILE A 151 -1.16 -4.72 9.47
N ILE A 152 -1.11 -4.93 8.14
CA ILE A 152 0.12 -4.82 7.34
C ILE A 152 -0.13 -3.80 6.22
N GLY A 153 0.70 -2.77 6.17
CA GLY A 153 0.72 -1.80 5.08
C GLY A 153 2.00 -1.88 4.24
N ILE A 154 1.86 -1.96 2.91
CA ILE A 154 2.99 -2.10 2.00
C ILE A 154 3.13 -0.83 1.16
N CYS A 155 4.35 -0.28 1.02
CA CYS A 155 4.64 0.94 0.26
C CYS A 155 3.83 2.13 0.81
N GLY A 156 3.10 2.88 -0.02
CA GLY A 156 2.24 3.98 0.44
C GLY A 156 1.20 3.56 1.49
N TRP A 157 0.76 2.32 1.42
CA TRP A 157 -0.15 1.77 2.44
C TRP A 157 0.51 1.54 3.80
N GLY A 158 1.83 1.53 3.86
CA GLY A 158 2.56 1.60 5.14
C GLY A 158 2.31 2.92 5.87
N GLY A 159 2.26 4.05 5.16
CA GLY A 159 1.88 5.35 5.72
C GLY A 159 0.44 5.36 6.23
N HIS A 160 -0.52 4.87 5.40
CA HIS A 160 -1.92 4.76 5.82
C HIS A 160 -2.10 3.81 7.02
N ALA A 161 -1.32 2.72 7.10
CA ALA A 161 -1.34 1.81 8.26
C ALA A 161 -0.89 2.52 9.55
N LEU A 162 0.16 3.34 9.51
CA LEU A 162 0.59 4.12 10.67
C LEU A 162 -0.45 5.19 11.04
N ASN A 163 -1.07 5.87 10.06
CA ASN A 163 -2.18 6.78 10.33
C ASN A 163 -3.34 6.04 11.02
N THR A 164 -3.71 4.86 10.51
CA THR A 164 -4.78 4.06 11.12
C THR A 164 -4.42 3.64 12.54
N ALA A 165 -3.19 3.17 12.78
CA ALA A 165 -2.73 2.77 14.11
C ALA A 165 -2.74 3.93 15.12
N SER A 166 -2.62 5.18 14.68
CA SER A 166 -2.67 6.37 15.55
C SER A 166 -4.08 6.68 16.05
N ILE A 167 -5.13 6.21 15.39
CA ILE A 167 -6.52 6.54 15.69
C ILE A 167 -7.38 5.32 16.02
N ASP A 168 -7.03 4.11 15.57
CA ASP A 168 -7.79 2.89 15.83
C ASP A 168 -7.14 2.05 16.94
N THR A 169 -7.68 2.14 18.15
CA THR A 169 -7.16 1.47 19.34
C THR A 169 -7.42 -0.04 19.38
N ARG A 170 -8.18 -0.58 18.46
CA ARG A 170 -8.44 -2.04 18.31
C ARG A 170 -7.24 -2.76 17.72
N ILE A 171 -6.40 -2.05 16.95
CA ILE A 171 -5.19 -2.60 16.33
C ILE A 171 -4.13 -2.85 17.41
N LYS A 172 -3.67 -4.09 17.52
CA LYS A 172 -2.70 -4.52 18.54
C LYS A 172 -1.26 -4.38 18.05
N ALA A 173 -1.04 -4.68 16.77
CA ALA A 173 0.26 -4.47 16.16
C ALA A 173 0.13 -4.07 14.67
N THR A 174 1.09 -3.28 14.21
CA THR A 174 1.17 -2.80 12.83
C THR A 174 2.53 -3.18 12.26
N VAL A 175 2.52 -3.78 11.08
CA VAL A 175 3.74 -3.99 10.29
C VAL A 175 3.68 -3.10 9.05
N THR A 176 4.76 -2.36 8.78
CA THR A 176 4.94 -1.67 7.52
C THR A 176 6.08 -2.29 6.74
N SER A 177 5.87 -2.55 5.46
CA SER A 177 6.89 -3.03 4.54
C SER A 177 7.17 -1.98 3.50
N THR A 178 8.44 -1.56 3.40
CA THR A 178 8.92 -0.58 2.40
C THR A 178 8.06 0.70 2.35
N MET A 179 7.71 1.26 3.51
CA MET A 179 6.74 2.34 3.71
C MET A 179 7.10 3.62 2.98
N TYR A 180 6.07 4.30 2.45
CA TYR A 180 6.12 5.68 1.98
C TYR A 180 5.26 6.60 2.83
N ASN A 181 5.72 7.84 3.01
CA ASN A 181 4.87 8.96 3.38
C ASN A 181 4.38 9.63 2.09
N MET A 182 3.16 9.29 1.67
CA MET A 182 2.60 9.76 0.40
C MET A 182 2.37 11.27 0.40
N SER A 183 2.01 11.86 1.52
CA SER A 183 1.87 13.32 1.63
C SER A 183 3.20 14.04 1.49
N ARG A 184 4.25 13.54 2.17
CA ARG A 184 5.59 14.13 2.08
C ARG A 184 6.16 14.10 0.66
N VAL A 185 6.03 12.96 -0.05
CA VAL A 185 6.54 12.87 -1.42
C VAL A 185 5.77 13.76 -2.39
N ASN A 186 4.46 13.93 -2.22
CA ASN A 186 3.66 14.85 -3.04
C ASN A 186 3.91 16.32 -2.73
N HIS A 187 4.30 16.64 -1.48
CA HIS A 187 4.53 18.01 -1.04
C HIS A 187 5.98 18.46 -1.24
N LYS A 188 6.95 17.56 -1.01
CA LYS A 188 8.38 17.88 -1.00
C LYS A 188 9.19 17.18 -2.09
N GLY A 189 8.55 16.31 -2.88
CA GLY A 189 9.25 15.47 -3.84
C GLY A 189 10.13 14.40 -3.18
N TYR A 190 10.84 13.63 -4.00
CA TYR A 190 11.80 12.67 -3.50
C TYR A 190 12.98 13.39 -2.84
N PHE A 191 13.42 12.86 -1.69
CA PHE A 191 14.52 13.39 -0.88
C PHE A 191 14.31 14.85 -0.43
N ASP A 192 13.04 15.29 -0.37
CA ASP A 192 12.64 16.67 -0.02
C ASP A 192 13.30 17.75 -0.90
N GLN A 193 13.49 17.46 -2.20
CA GLN A 193 14.21 18.34 -3.12
C GLN A 193 13.31 19.32 -3.88
N MET A 194 11.98 19.20 -3.75
CA MET A 194 11.04 20.12 -4.41
C MET A 194 11.10 21.49 -3.72
N THR A 195 11.37 22.53 -4.48
CA THR A 195 11.37 23.91 -4.01
C THR A 195 9.93 24.43 -3.85
N GLU A 196 9.76 25.54 -3.12
CA GLU A 196 8.46 26.22 -2.97
C GLU A 196 7.88 26.66 -4.32
N ASP A 197 8.73 27.16 -5.23
CA ASP A 197 8.30 27.59 -6.57
C ASP A 197 7.84 26.38 -7.42
N GLU A 198 8.57 25.26 -7.37
CA GLU A 198 8.18 24.03 -8.05
C GLU A 198 6.86 23.47 -7.51
N LEU A 199 6.66 23.48 -6.18
CA LEU A 199 5.41 23.09 -5.55
C LEU A 199 4.27 24.02 -5.96
N TYR A 200 4.52 25.33 -6.00
CA TYR A 200 3.50 26.31 -6.43
C TYR A 200 3.12 26.09 -7.90
N ALA A 201 4.08 25.88 -8.77
CA ALA A 201 3.84 25.58 -10.19
C ALA A 201 3.02 24.27 -10.35
N LEU A 202 3.34 23.22 -9.58
CA LEU A 202 2.55 21.99 -9.55
C LEU A 202 1.10 22.25 -9.12
N LYS A 203 0.87 23.06 -8.09
CA LYS A 203 -0.47 23.43 -7.67
C LYS A 203 -1.23 24.18 -8.76
N GLN A 204 -0.58 25.09 -9.49
CA GLN A 204 -1.19 25.79 -10.62
C GLN A 204 -1.59 24.82 -11.74
N GLU A 205 -0.71 23.86 -12.09
CA GLU A 205 -1.02 22.83 -13.08
C GLU A 205 -2.23 21.98 -12.67
N LEU A 206 -2.24 21.50 -11.43
CA LEU A 206 -3.34 20.67 -10.91
C LEU A 206 -4.66 21.46 -10.84
N ASN A 207 -4.62 22.73 -10.49
CA ASN A 207 -5.81 23.59 -10.49
C ASN A 207 -6.32 23.86 -11.91
N ALA A 208 -5.43 24.05 -12.89
CA ALA A 208 -5.81 24.14 -14.29
C ALA A 208 -6.44 22.83 -14.79
N GLN A 209 -5.90 21.66 -14.35
CA GLN A 209 -6.50 20.37 -14.68
C GLN A 209 -7.90 20.22 -14.08
N ARG A 210 -8.15 20.65 -12.83
CA ARG A 210 -9.48 20.62 -12.22
C ARG A 210 -10.53 21.35 -13.09
N ILE A 211 -10.15 22.48 -13.70
CA ILE A 211 -11.05 23.22 -14.60
C ILE A 211 -11.38 22.41 -15.85
N LYS A 212 -10.38 21.70 -16.42
CA LYS A 212 -10.59 20.83 -17.58
C LYS A 212 -11.51 19.66 -17.23
N ASP A 213 -11.23 18.98 -16.12
CA ASP A 213 -12.04 17.87 -15.61
C ASP A 213 -13.48 18.28 -15.36
N PHE A 214 -13.69 19.43 -14.71
CA PHE A 214 -15.03 19.97 -14.45
C PHE A 214 -15.80 20.28 -15.73
N LYS A 215 -15.14 20.89 -16.73
CA LYS A 215 -15.77 21.22 -18.01
C LYS A 215 -16.12 19.98 -18.85
N SER A 216 -15.28 18.96 -18.81
CA SER A 216 -15.45 17.76 -19.63
C SER A 216 -16.31 16.68 -18.96
N GLY A 217 -16.46 16.71 -17.64
CA GLY A 217 -17.02 15.62 -16.84
C GLY A 217 -16.14 14.35 -16.86
N LYS A 218 -14.89 14.46 -17.30
CA LYS A 218 -13.92 13.35 -17.36
C LYS A 218 -12.67 13.75 -16.57
N TYR A 219 -12.09 12.78 -15.89
CA TYR A 219 -10.93 12.99 -15.02
C TYR A 219 -9.65 12.50 -15.71
N GLU A 220 -8.66 13.40 -15.80
CA GLU A 220 -7.34 13.07 -16.33
C GLU A 220 -6.63 12.12 -15.40
N LEU A 221 -6.00 11.08 -15.96
CA LEU A 221 -5.21 10.11 -15.20
C LEU A 221 -3.72 10.46 -15.28
N ALA A 222 -3.01 10.24 -14.17
CA ALA A 222 -1.60 10.63 -14.04
C ALA A 222 -0.63 9.71 -14.79
N GLY A 223 -1.11 8.59 -15.33
CA GLY A 223 -0.27 7.52 -15.85
C GLY A 223 0.18 6.55 -14.76
N GLY A 224 0.45 5.30 -15.14
CA GLY A 224 1.05 4.29 -14.26
C GLY A 224 2.56 4.40 -14.19
N VAL A 225 3.23 3.30 -13.90
CA VAL A 225 4.69 3.20 -14.07
C VAL A 225 5.04 3.44 -15.52
N VAL A 226 6.11 4.21 -15.75
CA VAL A 226 6.53 4.62 -17.10
C VAL A 226 6.71 3.44 -18.05
N ASP A 227 6.20 3.56 -19.27
CA ASP A 227 6.32 2.56 -20.33
C ASP A 227 6.23 3.29 -21.70
N PRO A 228 7.24 3.18 -22.60
CA PRO A 228 8.46 2.39 -22.45
C PRO A 228 9.43 2.91 -21.38
N LEU A 229 10.26 2.02 -20.84
CA LEU A 229 11.29 2.38 -19.86
C LEU A 229 12.36 3.25 -20.51
N PRO A 230 12.65 4.48 -20.03
CA PRO A 230 13.75 5.30 -20.53
C PRO A 230 15.11 4.62 -20.32
N ALA A 231 16.01 4.76 -21.29
CA ALA A 231 17.34 4.13 -21.24
C ALA A 231 18.19 4.60 -20.03
N ASP A 232 18.04 5.86 -19.65
CA ASP A 232 18.74 6.52 -18.53
C ASP A 232 17.92 6.52 -17.23
N ALA A 233 16.85 5.72 -17.15
CA ALA A 233 16.01 5.67 -15.96
C ALA A 233 16.83 5.33 -14.70
N PRO A 234 16.55 6.00 -13.55
CA PRO A 234 17.13 5.64 -12.26
C PRO A 234 16.79 4.18 -11.87
N GLN A 235 17.63 3.56 -11.04
CA GLN A 235 17.46 2.16 -10.69
C GLN A 235 16.06 1.86 -10.11
N PHE A 236 15.54 2.68 -9.21
CA PHE A 236 14.22 2.46 -8.62
C PHE A 236 13.08 2.51 -9.66
N VAL A 237 13.22 3.29 -10.74
CA VAL A 237 12.26 3.30 -11.85
C VAL A 237 12.33 2.00 -12.64
N LYS A 238 13.55 1.47 -12.87
CA LYS A 238 13.77 0.15 -13.48
C LYS A 238 13.15 -0.96 -12.63
N ASP A 239 13.30 -0.88 -11.31
CA ASP A 239 12.74 -1.85 -10.37
C ASP A 239 11.20 -1.83 -10.40
N TYR A 240 10.57 -0.65 -10.40
CA TYR A 240 9.12 -0.53 -10.57
C TYR A 240 8.64 -1.05 -11.92
N TYR A 241 9.35 -0.73 -13.01
CA TYR A 241 9.05 -1.27 -14.33
C TYR A 241 9.09 -2.80 -14.33
N ALA A 242 10.18 -3.36 -13.77
CA ALA A 242 10.37 -4.81 -13.69
C ALA A 242 9.23 -5.51 -12.92
N TYR A 243 8.66 -4.86 -11.90
CA TYR A 243 7.50 -5.41 -11.20
C TYR A 243 6.20 -5.17 -11.95
N TYR A 244 5.84 -3.91 -12.24
CA TYR A 244 4.49 -3.57 -12.71
C TYR A 244 4.25 -3.77 -14.21
N LYS A 245 5.31 -3.76 -15.03
CA LYS A 245 5.20 -3.82 -16.51
C LYS A 245 5.64 -5.16 -17.10
N THR A 246 6.01 -6.12 -16.26
CA THR A 246 6.41 -7.48 -16.70
C THR A 246 5.53 -8.54 -16.03
N PRO A 247 5.57 -9.81 -16.49
CA PRO A 247 4.83 -10.91 -15.88
C PRO A 247 5.12 -11.16 -14.38
N ARG A 248 6.18 -10.53 -13.82
CA ARG A 248 6.51 -10.63 -12.39
C ARG A 248 5.36 -10.15 -11.51
N GLY A 249 4.76 -9.01 -11.82
CA GLY A 249 3.72 -8.42 -10.98
C GLY A 249 2.66 -7.64 -11.76
N TYR A 250 2.66 -7.68 -13.10
CA TYR A 250 1.62 -7.02 -13.89
C TYR A 250 0.24 -7.56 -13.56
N HIS A 251 -0.71 -6.67 -13.30
CA HIS A 251 -2.12 -7.01 -13.17
C HIS A 251 -3.01 -6.00 -13.91
N LYS A 252 -4.02 -6.52 -14.62
CA LYS A 252 -4.91 -5.70 -15.49
C LYS A 252 -5.71 -4.64 -14.74
N ARG A 253 -5.96 -4.80 -13.43
CA ARG A 253 -6.69 -3.83 -12.59
C ARG A 253 -5.75 -2.89 -11.81
N SER A 254 -4.45 -3.17 -11.79
CA SER A 254 -3.47 -2.32 -11.08
C SER A 254 -3.28 -1.00 -11.81
N LEU A 255 -3.37 0.09 -11.09
CA LEU A 255 -3.16 1.44 -11.59
C LEU A 255 -1.71 1.66 -12.03
N ASN A 256 -0.75 1.14 -11.26
CA ASN A 256 0.66 1.23 -11.61
C ASN A 256 1.00 0.42 -12.87
N SER A 257 0.31 -0.69 -13.10
CA SER A 257 0.48 -1.49 -14.33
C SER A 257 -0.15 -0.82 -15.56
N ASN A 258 -1.08 0.12 -15.39
CA ASN A 258 -1.89 0.67 -16.47
C ASN A 258 -1.92 2.21 -16.47
N THR A 259 -3.04 2.80 -16.05
CA THR A 259 -3.39 4.20 -16.32
C THR A 259 -3.06 5.17 -15.19
N GLY A 260 -2.72 4.65 -14.01
CA GLY A 260 -2.45 5.49 -12.84
C GLY A 260 -3.70 6.07 -12.18
N TRP A 261 -3.46 6.99 -11.27
CA TRP A 261 -4.45 7.68 -10.47
C TRP A 261 -5.11 8.83 -11.20
N ASN A 262 -6.29 9.24 -10.73
CA ASN A 262 -6.85 10.54 -11.03
C ASN A 262 -5.79 11.60 -10.67
N LYS A 263 -5.35 12.38 -11.67
CA LYS A 263 -4.21 13.30 -11.56
C LYS A 263 -4.37 14.31 -10.43
N THR A 264 -5.59 14.80 -10.22
CA THR A 264 -5.88 15.81 -9.19
C THR A 264 -5.93 15.25 -7.77
N SER A 265 -5.84 13.92 -7.58
CA SER A 265 -5.69 13.30 -6.25
C SER A 265 -4.43 13.77 -5.52
N ALA A 266 -3.38 14.19 -6.24
CA ALA A 266 -2.17 14.77 -5.64
C ALA A 266 -2.47 15.96 -4.72
N LEU A 267 -3.52 16.76 -5.00
CA LEU A 267 -3.93 17.89 -4.16
C LEU A 267 -4.34 17.46 -2.75
N SER A 268 -4.98 16.28 -2.61
CA SER A 268 -5.36 15.75 -1.29
C SER A 268 -4.13 15.43 -0.45
N PHE A 269 -3.11 14.81 -1.05
CA PHE A 269 -1.85 14.50 -0.37
C PHE A 269 -1.02 15.75 -0.06
N ILE A 270 -0.98 16.74 -0.96
CA ILE A 270 -0.31 18.02 -0.71
C ILE A 270 -0.93 18.75 0.48
N ASN A 271 -2.25 18.65 0.66
CA ASN A 271 -2.99 19.39 1.66
C ASN A 271 -3.13 18.66 3.01
N THR A 272 -3.02 17.33 3.03
CA THR A 272 -3.27 16.52 4.22
C THR A 272 -1.99 15.80 4.65
N PRO A 273 -1.25 16.30 5.64
CA PRO A 273 -0.02 15.66 6.10
C PRO A 273 -0.33 14.33 6.80
N GLU A 274 0.32 13.28 6.32
CA GLU A 274 0.33 11.97 6.97
C GLU A 274 1.41 11.90 8.06
N LEU A 275 1.27 10.93 8.93
CA LEU A 275 2.20 10.58 10.00
C LEU A 275 2.37 11.64 11.11
N THR A 276 1.50 12.64 11.15
CA THR A 276 1.56 13.72 12.16
C THR A 276 1.41 13.19 13.60
N PHE A 277 0.62 12.13 13.78
CA PHE A 277 0.26 11.59 15.09
C PHE A 277 0.91 10.22 15.39
N THR A 278 1.92 9.81 14.62
CA THR A 278 2.59 8.51 14.83
C THR A 278 3.24 8.38 16.21
N LYS A 279 3.68 9.49 16.81
CA LYS A 279 4.20 9.56 18.18
C LYS A 279 3.17 9.17 19.26
N GLU A 280 1.88 9.16 18.94
CA GLU A 280 0.78 8.79 19.83
C GLU A 280 0.41 7.31 19.77
N ILE A 281 0.97 6.55 18.82
CA ILE A 281 0.69 5.13 18.64
C ILE A 281 1.16 4.35 19.87
N ARG A 282 0.20 3.75 20.59
CA ARG A 282 0.49 2.92 21.78
C ARG A 282 0.68 1.45 21.43
N SER A 283 0.04 0.97 20.34
CA SER A 283 0.20 -0.40 19.87
C SER A 283 1.59 -0.65 19.29
N ALA A 284 1.96 -1.93 19.14
CA ALA A 284 3.27 -2.29 18.64
C ALA A 284 3.43 -1.93 17.16
N VAL A 285 4.64 -1.52 16.76
CA VAL A 285 4.97 -1.22 15.34
C VAL A 285 6.29 -1.86 14.96
N LEU A 286 6.28 -2.63 13.85
CA LEU A 286 7.48 -3.11 13.18
C LEU A 286 7.56 -2.48 11.78
N MET A 287 8.63 -1.75 11.52
CA MET A 287 8.91 -1.17 10.21
C MET A 287 10.01 -1.97 9.52
N ILE A 288 9.71 -2.48 8.33
CA ILE A 288 10.66 -3.27 7.51
C ILE A 288 10.95 -2.47 6.25
N HIS A 289 12.24 -2.29 5.91
CA HIS A 289 12.63 -1.58 4.70
C HIS A 289 13.90 -2.16 4.08
N GLY A 290 14.02 -2.08 2.75
CA GLY A 290 15.25 -2.46 2.05
C GLY A 290 16.33 -1.38 2.19
N GLU A 291 17.58 -1.79 2.44
CA GLU A 291 18.71 -0.86 2.57
C GLU A 291 18.93 -0.02 1.31
N LYS A 292 18.79 -0.64 0.12
CA LYS A 292 18.96 0.01 -1.19
C LYS A 292 17.71 0.68 -1.73
N ALA A 293 16.59 0.61 -0.98
CA ALA A 293 15.39 1.28 -1.40
C ALA A 293 15.56 2.80 -1.32
N HIS A 294 15.28 3.50 -2.42
CA HIS A 294 15.31 4.96 -2.50
C HIS A 294 14.38 5.64 -1.48
N SER A 295 13.39 4.90 -0.97
CA SER A 295 12.37 5.33 0.00
C SER A 295 12.71 5.03 1.46
N CYS A 296 13.89 4.44 1.74
CA CYS A 296 14.26 3.97 3.08
C CYS A 296 14.23 5.09 4.14
N TYR A 297 14.50 6.33 3.73
CA TYR A 297 14.47 7.49 4.62
C TYR A 297 13.08 7.76 5.23
N PHE A 298 11.98 7.46 4.52
CA PHE A 298 10.64 7.61 5.07
C PHE A 298 10.43 6.75 6.33
N SER A 299 10.85 5.48 6.28
CA SER A 299 10.73 4.60 7.45
C SER A 299 11.68 5.01 8.58
N LYS A 300 12.90 5.42 8.26
CA LYS A 300 13.86 5.87 9.29
C LYS A 300 13.36 7.10 10.03
N ASP A 301 12.87 8.10 9.30
CA ASP A 301 12.36 9.34 9.89
C ASP A 301 11.09 9.08 10.73
N ALA A 302 10.14 8.31 10.21
CA ALA A 302 8.93 7.95 10.94
C ALA A 302 9.24 7.13 12.22
N TYR A 303 10.23 6.25 12.17
CA TYR A 303 10.69 5.51 13.35
C TYR A 303 11.25 6.46 14.40
N ILE A 304 12.11 7.41 13.99
CA ILE A 304 12.68 8.43 14.89
C ILE A 304 11.56 9.22 15.57
N ASP A 305 10.56 9.66 14.83
CA ASP A 305 9.40 10.40 15.38
C ASP A 305 8.63 9.58 16.43
N MET A 306 8.54 8.25 16.22
CA MET A 306 7.83 7.37 17.17
C MET A 306 8.63 7.07 18.45
N VAL A 307 9.96 7.15 18.44
CA VAL A 307 10.80 6.70 19.59
C VAL A 307 11.53 7.84 20.29
N GLN A 308 11.48 9.06 19.76
CA GLN A 308 12.13 10.25 20.33
C GLN A 308 11.09 11.29 20.78
N GLY A 309 11.53 12.25 21.58
CA GLY A 309 10.68 13.32 22.08
C GLY A 309 9.42 12.79 22.79
N GLU A 310 8.25 13.24 22.39
CA GLU A 310 6.97 12.80 22.94
C GLU A 310 6.66 11.33 22.65
N GLY A 311 7.13 10.79 21.54
CA GLY A 311 6.97 9.38 21.15
C GLY A 311 7.72 8.42 22.07
N SER A 312 8.72 8.90 22.82
CA SER A 312 9.54 8.07 23.72
C SER A 312 8.74 7.33 24.81
N LYS A 313 7.52 7.78 25.12
CA LYS A 313 6.62 7.09 26.05
C LYS A 313 6.26 5.66 25.63
N TYR A 314 6.23 5.41 24.32
CA TYR A 314 5.75 4.14 23.75
C TYR A 314 6.81 3.43 22.91
N LYS A 315 8.09 3.79 23.10
CA LYS A 315 9.22 3.30 22.28
C LYS A 315 9.50 1.81 22.43
N ASP A 316 9.14 1.21 23.56
CA ASP A 316 9.57 -0.16 23.92
C ASP A 316 8.94 -1.25 23.04
N ASN A 317 7.89 -0.91 22.28
CA ASN A 317 7.24 -1.80 21.33
C ASN A 317 7.36 -1.30 19.88
N LYS A 318 8.36 -0.47 19.58
CA LYS A 318 8.65 0.02 18.24
C LYS A 318 9.95 -0.58 17.74
N GLU A 319 9.90 -1.20 16.57
CA GLU A 319 11.04 -1.84 15.94
C GLU A 319 11.22 -1.34 14.51
N ILE A 320 12.47 -1.22 14.06
CA ILE A 320 12.82 -1.02 12.65
C ILE A 320 13.80 -2.09 12.22
N MET A 321 13.55 -2.71 11.07
CA MET A 321 14.40 -3.73 10.46
C MET A 321 14.79 -3.31 9.05
N ILE A 322 16.07 -3.03 8.83
CA ILE A 322 16.61 -2.72 7.51
C ILE A 322 17.22 -3.99 6.92
N ILE A 323 16.70 -4.41 5.77
CA ILE A 323 17.15 -5.63 5.08
C ILE A 323 18.36 -5.29 4.21
N PRO A 324 19.56 -5.84 4.50
CA PRO A 324 20.76 -5.56 3.75
C PRO A 324 20.60 -5.91 2.26
N GLY A 325 21.03 -5.01 1.39
CA GLY A 325 21.04 -5.19 -0.05
C GLY A 325 19.70 -5.20 -0.76
N ALA A 326 18.57 -5.23 -0.04
CA ALA A 326 17.24 -5.27 -0.64
C ALA A 326 16.83 -3.92 -1.23
N SER A 327 16.19 -3.96 -2.40
CA SER A 327 15.51 -2.84 -3.03
C SER A 327 14.10 -2.63 -2.48
N HIS A 328 13.41 -1.61 -2.96
CA HIS A 328 12.02 -1.35 -2.60
C HIS A 328 11.07 -2.49 -3.03
N VAL A 329 11.21 -2.96 -4.27
CA VAL A 329 10.30 -3.97 -4.85
C VAL A 329 10.68 -5.42 -4.48
N ASP A 330 11.86 -5.66 -3.91
CA ASP A 330 12.19 -6.97 -3.35
C ASP A 330 11.25 -7.33 -2.18
N LEU A 331 10.77 -6.32 -1.47
CA LEU A 331 9.78 -6.49 -0.40
C LEU A 331 8.32 -6.59 -0.91
N TYR A 332 8.10 -6.67 -2.22
CA TYR A 332 6.77 -6.89 -2.79
C TYR A 332 6.45 -8.38 -2.97
N ASP A 333 7.42 -9.16 -3.43
CA ASP A 333 7.19 -10.53 -3.88
C ASP A 333 8.36 -11.52 -3.66
N ASN A 334 9.54 -11.04 -3.25
CA ASN A 334 10.67 -11.93 -2.99
C ASN A 334 10.56 -12.57 -1.60
N VAL A 335 9.97 -13.76 -1.54
CA VAL A 335 9.71 -14.47 -0.28
C VAL A 335 10.98 -14.88 0.48
N ASP A 336 12.12 -14.93 -0.21
CA ASP A 336 13.42 -15.22 0.42
C ASP A 336 14.02 -13.97 1.09
N VAL A 337 13.54 -12.79 0.75
CA VAL A 337 13.99 -11.50 1.29
C VAL A 337 13.02 -10.95 2.33
N ILE A 338 11.71 -11.14 2.11
CA ILE A 338 10.68 -10.66 3.05
C ILE A 338 10.76 -11.50 4.34
N PRO A 339 10.99 -10.87 5.51
CA PRO A 339 11.25 -11.60 6.75
C PRO A 339 9.94 -12.08 7.41
N PHE A 340 9.19 -12.97 6.74
CA PHE A 340 7.90 -13.46 7.22
C PHE A 340 7.96 -14.11 8.60
N ASP A 341 9.07 -14.77 8.95
CA ASP A 341 9.26 -15.36 10.29
C ASP A 341 9.33 -14.29 11.37
N LYS A 342 10.00 -13.16 11.09
CA LYS A 342 10.04 -12.00 11.99
C LYS A 342 8.66 -11.35 12.12
N ILE A 343 7.91 -11.22 11.03
CA ILE A 343 6.54 -10.68 11.03
C ILE A 343 5.62 -11.55 11.89
N GLU A 344 5.66 -12.86 11.70
CA GLU A 344 4.89 -13.81 12.50
C GLU A 344 5.25 -13.74 13.99
N GLN A 345 6.54 -13.77 14.32
CA GLN A 345 7.00 -13.66 15.69
C GLN A 345 6.56 -12.36 16.35
N PHE A 346 6.64 -11.24 15.62
CA PHE A 346 6.24 -9.93 16.10
C PHE A 346 4.75 -9.92 16.47
N PHE A 347 3.86 -10.32 15.57
CA PHE A 347 2.44 -10.40 15.86
C PHE A 347 2.13 -11.33 17.03
N LYS A 348 2.69 -12.54 17.06
CA LYS A 348 2.50 -13.48 18.17
C LYS A 348 2.96 -12.95 19.53
N THR A 349 3.93 -12.04 19.54
CA THR A 349 4.42 -11.41 20.78
C THR A 349 3.39 -10.45 21.35
N TYR A 350 2.69 -9.71 20.51
CA TYR A 350 1.77 -8.63 20.93
C TYR A 350 0.29 -9.01 20.93
N LEU A 351 -0.06 -10.20 20.45
CA LEU A 351 -1.41 -10.76 20.46
C LEU A 351 -1.73 -11.67 21.66
N LYS A 352 -0.97 -11.56 22.72
CA LYS A 352 -1.18 -12.36 23.95
C LYS A 352 -2.44 -11.97 24.69
#